data_4a5fec537828780bd191fd5c5b59b1ea
#
_entry.id   4a5fec537828780bd191fd5c5b59b1ea
#
_cell.length_a   1.000
_cell.length_b   1.000
_cell.length_c   1.000
_cell.angle_alpha   90.00
_cell.angle_beta   90.00
_cell.angle_gamma   90.00
#
_symmetry.space_group_name_H-M   'P 1'
#
loop_
_entity.id
_entity.type
_entity.pdbx_description
1 polymer ?
#
loop_
_entity_poly.entity_id
_entity_poly.type
_entity_poly.pdbx_seq_one_letter_code
_entity_poly.pdbx_strand_id
1 'polypeptide(L)' 'MDHEGVKPHTVISEIIEDLAQAEGRMRSARDKMNFPFVADAPDYASIVAHIDSALASAGAAIAEAHGKLHEP' A
#
# COMPACT_ATOMS: atom_id res chain seq x y z
N MET A 1 15.51 -7.18 25.45
CA MET A 1 15.47 -7.81 24.17
C MET A 1 16.64 -7.41 23.28
N ASP A 2 17.18 -8.39 22.64
CA ASP A 2 18.36 -8.20 21.86
C ASP A 2 18.02 -8.02 20.38
N HIS A 3 18.46 -6.93 19.79
CA HIS A 3 18.23 -6.62 18.39
C HIS A 3 19.43 -6.90 17.50
N GLU A 4 20.47 -7.50 18.06
CA GLU A 4 21.71 -7.72 17.31
C GLU A 4 21.53 -8.57 16.06
N GLY A 5 20.57 -9.52 16.09
CA GLY A 5 20.30 -10.36 14.93
C GLY A 5 19.41 -9.72 13.87
N VAL A 6 18.82 -8.56 14.16
CA VAL A 6 17.90 -7.92 13.25
C VAL A 6 18.65 -6.95 12.35
N LYS A 7 18.63 -7.21 11.05
CA LYS A 7 19.33 -6.39 10.08
C LYS A 7 18.36 -5.39 9.47
N PRO A 8 18.83 -4.16 9.20
CA PRO A 8 17.97 -3.16 8.56
C PRO A 8 17.34 -3.64 7.25
N HIS A 9 18.10 -4.37 6.43
CA HIS A 9 17.56 -4.89 5.16
C HIS A 9 16.40 -5.85 5.39
N THR A 10 16.48 -6.68 6.42
CA THR A 10 15.41 -7.62 6.74
C THR A 10 14.14 -6.87 7.12
N VAL A 11 14.27 -5.85 7.97
CA VAL A 11 13.13 -5.05 8.40
C VAL A 11 12.52 -4.30 7.22
N ILE A 12 13.36 -3.69 6.38
CA ILE A 12 12.88 -2.97 5.21
C ILE A 12 12.16 -3.91 4.24
N SER A 13 12.71 -5.11 4.03
CA SER A 13 12.06 -6.10 3.17
C SER A 13 10.68 -6.50 3.70
N GLU A 14 10.55 -6.65 5.01
CA GLU A 14 9.27 -6.96 5.63
C GLU A 14 8.28 -5.80 5.47
N ILE A 15 8.76 -4.57 5.59
CA ILE A 15 7.93 -3.39 5.38
C ILE A 15 7.40 -3.38 3.93
N ILE A 16 8.27 -3.64 2.98
CA ILE A 16 7.88 -3.69 1.56
C ILE A 16 6.82 -4.77 1.34
N GLU A 17 7.03 -5.93 1.92
CA GLU A 17 6.09 -7.03 1.79
C GLU A 17 4.72 -6.68 2.38
N ASP A 18 4.71 -6.08 3.56
CA ASP A 18 3.47 -5.67 4.20
C ASP A 18 2.75 -4.61 3.38
N LEU A 19 3.49 -3.64 2.86
CA LEU A 19 2.92 -2.60 2.01
C LEU A 19 2.37 -3.17 0.71
N ALA A 20 3.07 -4.14 0.12
CA ALA A 20 2.61 -4.78 -1.11
C ALA A 20 1.29 -5.53 -0.89
N GLN A 21 1.16 -6.21 0.25
CA GLN A 21 -0.08 -6.89 0.61
C GLN A 21 -1.22 -5.89 0.80
N ALA A 22 -0.94 -4.80 1.50
CA ALA A 22 -1.93 -3.75 1.72
C ALA A 22 -2.38 -3.13 0.40
N GLU A 23 -1.43 -2.89 -0.49
CA GLU A 23 -1.72 -2.35 -1.82
C GLU A 23 -2.63 -3.30 -2.61
N GLY A 24 -2.33 -4.60 -2.56
CA GLY A 24 -3.15 -5.61 -3.22
C GLY A 24 -4.59 -5.62 -2.70
N ARG A 25 -4.75 -5.50 -1.39
CA ARG A 25 -6.08 -5.45 -0.78
C ARG A 25 -6.84 -4.19 -1.17
N MET A 26 -6.14 -3.07 -1.24
CA MET A 26 -6.75 -1.80 -1.67
C MET A 26 -7.17 -1.86 -3.14
N ARG A 27 -6.39 -2.51 -4.00
CA ARG A 27 -6.77 -2.70 -5.40
C ARG A 27 -8.02 -3.56 -5.51
N SER A 28 -8.11 -4.61 -4.70
CA SER A 28 -9.30 -5.45 -4.65
C SER A 28 -10.52 -4.64 -4.24
N ALA A 29 -10.39 -3.80 -3.22
CA ALA A 29 -11.46 -2.92 -2.80
C ALA A 29 -11.83 -1.94 -3.91
N ARG A 30 -10.83 -1.38 -4.60
CA ARG A 30 -11.06 -0.45 -5.71
C ARG A 30 -11.83 -1.11 -6.83
N ASP A 31 -11.52 -2.36 -7.14
CA ASP A 31 -12.22 -3.11 -8.18
C ASP A 31 -13.69 -3.30 -7.84
N LYS A 32 -13.99 -3.53 -6.57
CA LYS A 32 -15.38 -3.67 -6.13
C LYS A 32 -16.15 -2.37 -6.23
N MET A 33 -15.48 -1.25 -6.21
CA MET A 33 -16.13 0.06 -6.39
C MET A 33 -16.62 0.29 -7.83
N ASN A 34 -16.24 -0.60 -8.75
CA ASN A 34 -16.70 -0.52 -10.14
C ASN A 34 -18.07 -1.17 -10.38
N PHE A 35 -18.64 -1.83 -9.39
CA PHE A 35 -20.00 -2.36 -9.55
C PHE A 35 -20.97 -1.21 -9.78
N PRO A 36 -21.97 -1.38 -10.68
CA PRO A 36 -22.87 -0.28 -11.04
C PRO A 36 -23.57 0.38 -9.86
N PHE A 37 -24.00 -0.42 -8.87
CA PHE A 37 -24.70 0.16 -7.72
C PHE A 37 -23.79 1.01 -6.83
N VAL A 38 -22.49 0.87 -6.98
CA VAL A 38 -21.51 1.69 -6.26
C VAL A 38 -21.05 2.84 -7.14
N ALA A 39 -20.69 2.54 -8.39
CA ALA A 39 -20.16 3.53 -9.33
C ALA A 39 -21.14 4.68 -9.58
N ASP A 40 -22.43 4.37 -9.59
CA ASP A 40 -23.46 5.35 -9.86
C ASP A 40 -23.93 6.09 -8.61
N ALA A 41 -23.47 5.71 -7.44
CA ALA A 41 -23.88 6.32 -6.18
C ALA A 41 -22.93 7.46 -5.82
N PRO A 42 -23.39 8.71 -5.80
CA PRO A 42 -22.50 9.84 -5.50
C PRO A 42 -21.88 9.77 -4.12
N ASP A 43 -22.53 9.09 -3.17
CA ASP A 43 -22.04 8.97 -1.82
C ASP A 43 -20.74 8.15 -1.71
N TYR A 44 -20.45 7.33 -2.73
CA TYR A 44 -19.24 6.52 -2.72
C TYR A 44 -18.04 7.18 -3.41
N ALA A 45 -18.24 8.32 -4.05
CA ALA A 45 -17.15 8.99 -4.76
C ALA A 45 -16.00 9.37 -3.82
N SER A 46 -16.35 9.79 -2.62
CA SER A 46 -15.34 10.13 -1.59
C SER A 46 -14.52 8.90 -1.18
N ILE A 47 -15.18 7.75 -1.06
CA ILE A 47 -14.49 6.50 -0.71
C ILE A 47 -13.50 6.13 -1.81
N VAL A 48 -13.91 6.23 -3.06
CA VAL A 48 -13.04 5.95 -4.21
C VAL A 48 -11.82 6.87 -4.19
N ALA A 49 -12.03 8.15 -3.94
CA ALA A 49 -10.94 9.12 -3.90
C ALA A 49 -9.93 8.78 -2.79
N HIS A 50 -10.41 8.35 -1.63
CA HIS A 50 -9.53 7.95 -0.54
C HIS A 50 -8.75 6.69 -0.86
N ILE A 51 -9.39 5.72 -1.52
CA ILE A 51 -8.71 4.50 -1.94
C ILE A 51 -7.61 4.82 -2.95
N ASP A 52 -7.91 5.66 -3.92
CA ASP A 52 -6.92 6.06 -4.93
C ASP A 52 -5.74 6.80 -4.30
N SER A 53 -6.00 7.69 -3.35
CA SER A 53 -4.95 8.37 -2.59
C SER A 53 -4.09 7.38 -1.80
N ALA A 54 -4.73 6.42 -1.16
CA ALA A 54 -4.03 5.41 -0.37
C ALA A 54 -3.14 4.55 -1.26
N LEU A 55 -3.64 4.17 -2.45
CA LEU A 55 -2.85 3.40 -3.41
C LEU A 55 -1.62 4.17 -3.87
N ALA A 56 -1.79 5.46 -4.17
CA ALA A 56 -0.67 6.30 -4.57
C ALA A 56 0.36 6.41 -3.45
N SER A 57 -0.09 6.60 -2.21
CA SER A 57 0.80 6.69 -1.06
C SER A 57 1.53 5.38 -0.80
N ALA A 58 0.83 4.26 -0.92
CA ALA A 58 1.45 2.95 -0.74
C ALA A 58 2.54 2.70 -1.79
N GLY A 59 2.27 3.06 -3.04
CA GLY A 59 3.25 2.94 -4.11
C GLY A 59 4.49 3.79 -3.86
N ALA A 60 4.29 5.02 -3.39
CA ALA A 60 5.40 5.90 -3.06
C ALA A 60 6.23 5.36 -1.89
N ALA A 61 5.55 4.83 -0.87
CA ALA A 61 6.24 4.24 0.27
C ALA A 61 7.08 3.03 -0.13
N ILE A 62 6.53 2.18 -0.99
CA ILE A 62 7.25 1.02 -1.50
C ILE A 62 8.49 1.46 -2.28
N ALA A 63 8.35 2.47 -3.14
CA ALA A 63 9.47 2.98 -3.93
C ALA A 63 10.57 3.53 -3.03
N GLU A 64 10.20 4.30 -2.01
CA GLU A 64 11.19 4.83 -1.07
C GLU A 64 11.87 3.71 -0.27
N ALA A 65 11.11 2.70 0.14
CA ALA A 65 11.67 1.57 0.87
C ALA A 65 12.66 0.80 0.01
N HIS A 66 12.34 0.59 -1.28
CA HIS A 66 13.28 -0.04 -2.19
C HIS A 66 14.57 0.77 -2.32
N GLY A 67 14.45 2.09 -2.35
CA GLY A 67 15.62 2.97 -2.37
C GLY A 67 16.53 2.74 -1.17
N LYS A 68 15.92 2.52 0.01
CA LYS A 68 16.70 2.25 1.22
C LYS A 68 17.46 0.94 1.16
N LEU A 69 16.91 -0.06 0.46
CA LEU A 69 17.60 -1.34 0.29
C LEU A 69 18.89 -1.20 -0.53
N HIS A 70 18.94 -0.22 -1.40
CA HIS A 70 20.08 -0.01 -2.29
C HIS A 70 21.08 1.02 -1.77
N GLU A 71 20.83 1.60 -0.60
CA GLU A 71 21.78 2.51 0.01
C GLU A 71 22.97 1.75 0.58
N PRO A 72 24.20 2.30 0.48
CA PRO A 72 25.39 1.64 1.01
C PRO A 72 25.36 1.50 2.53
#